data_4fca6163d2bd3b6c5af09d3bb719c838
#
_entry.id   4fca6163d2bd3b6c5af09d3bb719c838
#
_cell.length_a   1.000
_cell.length_b   1.000
_cell.length_c   1.000
_cell.angle_alpha   90.00
_cell.angle_beta   90.00
_cell.angle_gamma   90.00
#
_symmetry.space_group_name_H-M   'P 1'
#
loop_
_entity.id
_entity.type
_entity.pdbx_description
1 polymer ?
#
loop_
_entity_poly.entity_id
_entity_poly.type
_entity_poly.pdbx_seq_one_letter_code
_entity_poly.pdbx_strand_id
1 'polypeptide(L)'
;MSGIYWGRANAWAAYTMACVGKFLPENYLYPQYMDISGALDEQLTALKGIQTKHGLWRTILDDSESYEEVSASCGISAAMVVKGNIFHKKYIQRALDGIIPQIASSGKVMNVSAGTAVMRDRDGYRKITRDWIQGWGQGLALAFFSELL
;
A
#
# COMPACT_ATOMS: atom_id res chain seq x y z
N MET A 1 -16.52 12.71 -6.40
CA MET A 1 -15.20 12.15 -6.01
C MET A 1 -14.69 12.97 -4.84
N SER A 2 -14.11 12.33 -3.82
CA SER A 2 -13.69 13.05 -2.60
C SER A 2 -12.43 13.93 -2.78
N GLY A 3 -11.69 13.79 -3.89
CA GLY A 3 -10.41 14.48 -4.10
C GLY A 3 -9.33 14.15 -3.07
N ILE A 4 -9.51 13.07 -2.29
CA ILE A 4 -8.61 12.66 -1.21
C ILE A 4 -7.83 11.43 -1.67
N TYR A 5 -6.51 11.48 -1.57
CA TYR A 5 -5.62 10.37 -1.89
C TYR A 5 -5.57 9.35 -0.74
N TRP A 6 -6.59 8.49 -0.66
CA TRP A 6 -6.67 7.48 0.38
C TRP A 6 -5.63 6.37 0.19
N GLY A 7 -4.79 6.18 1.22
CA GLY A 7 -3.62 5.28 1.14
C GLY A 7 -3.96 3.84 0.80
N ARG A 8 -4.96 3.23 1.47
CA ARG A 8 -5.34 1.84 1.20
C ARG A 8 -5.95 1.64 -0.19
N ALA A 9 -6.69 2.60 -0.74
CA ALA A 9 -7.16 2.51 -2.12
C ALA A 9 -5.99 2.52 -3.10
N ASN A 10 -5.00 3.37 -2.87
CA ASN A 10 -3.76 3.39 -3.67
C ASN A 10 -2.97 2.09 -3.54
N ALA A 11 -2.95 1.47 -2.35
CA ALA A 11 -2.33 0.17 -2.13
C ALA A 11 -3.01 -0.93 -2.96
N TRP A 12 -4.34 -0.99 -2.93
CA TRP A 12 -5.10 -1.95 -3.74
C TRP A 12 -4.85 -1.77 -5.24
N ALA A 13 -4.91 -0.52 -5.73
CA ALA A 13 -4.68 -0.22 -7.13
C ALA A 13 -3.26 -0.64 -7.55
N ALA A 14 -2.24 -0.24 -6.82
CA ALA A 14 -0.85 -0.57 -7.12
C ALA A 14 -0.60 -2.08 -7.10
N TYR A 15 -1.06 -2.79 -6.05
CA TYR A 15 -0.84 -4.23 -5.94
C TYR A 15 -1.60 -5.01 -7.03
N THR A 16 -2.84 -4.61 -7.34
CA THR A 16 -3.60 -5.24 -8.43
C THR A 16 -2.91 -5.05 -9.78
N MET A 17 -2.45 -3.84 -10.12
CA MET A 17 -1.72 -3.58 -11.36
C MET A 17 -0.41 -4.38 -11.43
N ALA A 18 0.32 -4.51 -10.31
CA ALA A 18 1.51 -5.33 -10.24
C ALA A 18 1.20 -6.82 -10.48
N CYS A 19 0.11 -7.34 -9.89
CA CYS A 19 -0.34 -8.72 -10.09
C CYS A 19 -0.77 -8.99 -11.54
N VAL A 20 -1.36 -8.03 -12.24
CA VAL A 20 -1.65 -8.15 -13.68
C VAL A 20 -0.37 -8.46 -14.43
N GLY A 21 0.71 -7.70 -14.18
CA GLY A 21 2.01 -7.97 -14.81
C GLY A 21 2.65 -9.29 -14.41
N LYS A 22 2.38 -9.79 -13.20
CA LYS A 22 2.92 -11.06 -12.70
C LYS A 22 2.20 -12.29 -13.30
N PHE A 23 0.87 -12.23 -13.43
CA PHE A 23 0.06 -13.42 -13.71
C PHE A 23 -0.46 -13.50 -15.15
N LEU A 24 -0.48 -12.41 -15.89
CA LEU A 24 -0.92 -12.41 -17.29
C LEU A 24 0.28 -12.26 -18.23
N PRO A 25 0.40 -13.11 -19.26
CA PRO A 25 1.43 -12.95 -20.28
C PRO A 25 1.33 -11.58 -20.96
N GLU A 26 2.48 -10.93 -21.19
CA GLU A 26 2.54 -9.60 -21.82
C GLU A 26 1.80 -9.54 -23.16
N ASN A 27 1.89 -10.60 -23.97
CA ASN A 27 1.23 -10.67 -25.26
C ASN A 27 -0.28 -10.87 -25.21
N TYR A 28 -0.83 -11.19 -24.03
CA TYR A 28 -2.29 -11.40 -23.87
C TYR A 28 -3.08 -10.11 -23.80
N LEU A 29 -2.50 -9.08 -23.16
CA LEU A 29 -3.15 -7.78 -22.91
C LEU A 29 -2.43 -6.61 -23.58
N TYR A 30 -1.56 -6.88 -24.54
CA TYR A 30 -0.86 -5.83 -25.26
C TYR A 30 -1.82 -5.12 -26.25
N PRO A 31 -1.95 -3.79 -26.29
CA PRO A 31 -1.14 -2.77 -25.58
C PRO A 31 -1.60 -2.44 -24.15
N GLN A 32 -2.76 -2.91 -23.69
CA GLN A 32 -3.32 -2.56 -22.37
C GLN A 32 -2.37 -2.90 -21.22
N TYR A 33 -1.56 -3.95 -21.37
CA TYR A 33 -0.51 -4.28 -20.41
C TYR A 33 0.49 -3.12 -20.24
N MET A 34 0.88 -2.48 -21.34
CA MET A 34 1.83 -1.34 -21.32
C MET A 34 1.21 -0.13 -20.60
N ASP A 35 -0.07 0.14 -20.83
CA ASP A 35 -0.78 1.22 -20.16
C ASP A 35 -0.86 0.98 -18.64
N ILE A 36 -1.20 -0.24 -18.22
CA ILE A 36 -1.26 -0.64 -16.80
C ILE A 36 0.13 -0.54 -16.16
N SER A 37 1.16 -1.05 -16.84
CA SER A 37 2.54 -1.02 -16.34
C SER A 37 3.06 0.41 -16.20
N GLY A 38 2.77 1.28 -17.16
CA GLY A 38 3.12 2.71 -17.12
C GLY A 38 2.42 3.44 -15.97
N ALA A 39 1.11 3.24 -15.81
CA ALA A 39 0.34 3.80 -14.70
C ALA A 39 0.86 3.34 -13.32
N LEU A 40 1.26 2.08 -13.19
CA LEU A 40 1.90 1.56 -11.99
C LEU A 40 3.23 2.26 -11.71
N ASP A 41 4.09 2.43 -12.71
CA ASP A 41 5.40 3.09 -12.56
C ASP A 41 5.25 4.55 -12.11
N GLU A 42 4.29 5.28 -12.67
CA GLU A 42 3.95 6.64 -12.25
C GLU A 42 3.45 6.67 -10.80
N GLN A 43 2.51 5.79 -10.45
CA GLN A 43 1.97 5.70 -9.09
C GLN A 43 3.06 5.35 -8.07
N LEU A 44 3.89 4.33 -8.33
CA LEU A 44 4.97 3.94 -7.42
C LEU A 44 6.02 5.04 -7.29
N THR A 45 6.26 5.82 -8.35
CA THR A 45 7.17 6.96 -8.30
C THR A 45 6.64 8.05 -7.38
N ALA A 46 5.36 8.40 -7.48
CA ALA A 46 4.72 9.34 -6.57
C ALA A 46 4.75 8.83 -5.10
N LEU A 47 4.40 7.56 -4.89
CA LEU A 47 4.38 6.93 -3.56
C LEU A 47 5.76 6.91 -2.90
N LYS A 48 6.85 6.68 -3.64
CA LYS A 48 8.22 6.78 -3.11
C LYS A 48 8.52 8.16 -2.52
N GLY A 49 8.02 9.23 -3.15
CA GLY A 49 8.25 10.62 -2.72
C GLY A 49 7.59 10.99 -1.38
N ILE A 50 6.58 10.22 -0.97
CA ILE A 50 5.77 10.51 0.23
C ILE A 50 5.83 9.43 1.31
N GLN A 51 6.76 8.46 1.18
CA GLN A 51 7.05 7.51 2.25
C GLN A 51 7.56 8.26 3.48
N THR A 52 6.97 8.02 4.66
CA THR A 52 7.33 8.71 5.90
C THR A 52 8.74 8.35 6.36
N LYS A 53 9.25 9.09 7.33
CA LYS A 53 10.55 8.79 7.96
C LYS A 53 10.59 7.42 8.64
N HIS A 54 9.43 6.90 9.05
CA HIS A 54 9.30 5.57 9.66
C HIS A 54 9.11 4.44 8.63
N GLY A 55 9.19 4.75 7.32
CA GLY A 55 9.06 3.76 6.25
C GLY A 55 7.63 3.40 5.86
N LEU A 56 6.63 4.02 6.47
CA LEU A 56 5.22 3.75 6.24
C LEU A 56 4.57 4.79 5.31
N TRP A 57 3.33 4.54 4.93
CA TRP A 57 2.48 5.50 4.23
C TRP A 57 1.26 5.87 5.08
N ARG A 58 0.78 7.08 4.88
CA ARG A 58 -0.33 7.63 5.66
C ARG A 58 -1.69 7.20 5.11
N THR A 59 -2.72 7.26 5.96
CA THR A 59 -4.11 7.01 5.52
C THR A 59 -4.59 8.02 4.49
N ILE A 60 -4.12 9.28 4.57
CA ILE A 60 -4.25 10.30 3.53
C ILE A 60 -2.84 10.64 3.07
N LEU A 61 -2.51 10.28 1.85
CA LEU A 61 -1.13 10.27 1.36
C LEU A 61 -0.45 11.64 1.33
N ASP A 62 -1.21 12.69 1.05
CA ASP A 62 -0.75 14.09 0.97
C ASP A 62 -1.04 14.91 2.24
N ASP A 63 -1.26 14.24 3.39
CA ASP A 63 -1.63 14.86 4.65
C ASP A 63 -0.66 14.48 5.77
N SER A 64 0.23 15.40 6.12
CA SER A 64 1.25 15.19 7.15
C SER A 64 0.70 14.97 8.56
N GLU A 65 -0.56 15.35 8.82
CA GLU A 65 -1.22 15.17 10.12
C GLU A 65 -2.02 13.87 10.20
N SER A 66 -2.25 13.19 9.07
CA SER A 66 -2.93 11.91 9.09
C SER A 66 -1.99 10.81 9.61
N TYR A 67 -2.56 9.80 10.24
CA TYR A 67 -1.79 8.69 10.82
C TYR A 67 -1.18 7.79 9.74
N GLU A 68 -0.06 7.16 10.07
CA GLU A 68 0.53 6.08 9.29
C GLU A 68 -0.36 4.83 9.36
N GLU A 69 -0.63 4.22 8.21
CA GLU A 69 -1.60 3.16 8.05
C GLU A 69 -0.92 1.89 7.51
N VAL A 70 -0.94 0.83 8.31
CA VAL A 70 -0.10 -0.35 8.06
C VAL A 70 -0.60 -1.17 6.88
N SER A 71 -1.91 -1.29 6.66
CA SER A 71 -2.40 -2.04 5.50
C SER A 71 -2.08 -1.35 4.17
N ALA A 72 -2.13 -0.03 4.11
CA ALA A 72 -1.68 0.73 2.95
C ALA A 72 -0.19 0.49 2.71
N SER A 73 0.61 0.54 3.78
CA SER A 73 2.06 0.32 3.71
C SER A 73 2.40 -1.09 3.20
N CYS A 74 1.71 -2.11 3.68
CA CYS A 74 1.90 -3.48 3.21
C CYS A 74 1.55 -3.63 1.72
N GLY A 75 0.40 -3.13 1.28
CA GLY A 75 -0.02 -3.29 -0.12
C GLY A 75 0.84 -2.50 -1.11
N ILE A 76 1.28 -1.28 -0.75
CA ILE A 76 2.22 -0.50 -1.57
C ILE A 76 3.56 -1.24 -1.67
N SER A 77 4.06 -1.78 -0.56
CA SER A 77 5.32 -2.52 -0.53
C SER A 77 5.23 -3.83 -1.32
N ALA A 78 4.12 -4.56 -1.23
CA ALA A 78 3.88 -5.75 -2.04
C ALA A 78 3.94 -5.43 -3.54
N ALA A 79 3.30 -4.33 -3.97
CA ALA A 79 3.37 -3.86 -5.36
C ALA A 79 4.81 -3.56 -5.81
N MET A 80 5.61 -2.94 -4.94
CA MET A 80 7.02 -2.66 -5.22
C MET A 80 7.86 -3.93 -5.36
N VAL A 81 7.59 -4.96 -4.53
CA VAL A 81 8.28 -6.26 -4.62
C VAL A 81 7.92 -6.95 -5.93
N VAL A 82 6.63 -7.08 -6.24
CA VAL A 82 6.14 -7.73 -7.47
C VAL A 82 6.67 -7.05 -8.73
N LYS A 83 6.71 -5.70 -8.75
CA LYS A 83 7.30 -4.95 -9.88
C LYS A 83 8.79 -5.24 -10.07
N GLY A 84 9.51 -5.63 -9.03
CA GLY A 84 10.89 -6.14 -9.11
C GLY A 84 11.96 -5.13 -9.51
N ASN A 85 11.68 -3.82 -9.46
CA ASN A 85 12.64 -2.80 -9.83
C ASN A 85 13.66 -2.56 -8.72
N ILE A 86 14.96 -2.59 -9.08
CA ILE A 86 16.08 -2.38 -8.14
C ILE A 86 15.98 -1.05 -7.36
N PHE A 87 15.40 -0.02 -7.97
CA PHE A 87 15.20 1.29 -7.33
C PHE A 87 14.15 1.28 -6.22
N HIS A 88 13.37 0.19 -6.09
CA HIS A 88 12.42 0.02 -4.98
C HIS A 88 13.05 -0.54 -3.71
N LYS A 89 14.20 -1.22 -3.79
CA LYS A 89 14.82 -1.96 -2.66
C LYS A 89 14.92 -1.15 -1.38
N LYS A 90 15.41 0.09 -1.46
CA LYS A 90 15.54 0.95 -0.26
C LYS A 90 14.19 1.30 0.39
N TYR A 91 13.13 1.45 -0.40
CA TYR A 91 11.79 1.77 0.09
C TYR A 91 11.14 0.54 0.71
N ILE A 92 11.34 -0.63 0.11
CA ILE A 92 10.91 -1.94 0.63
C ILE A 92 11.59 -2.21 1.98
N GLN A 93 12.91 -2.00 2.09
CA GLN A 93 13.62 -2.19 3.35
C GLN A 93 13.10 -1.26 4.45
N ARG A 94 12.94 0.04 4.15
CA ARG A 94 12.34 0.97 5.10
C ARG A 94 10.92 0.59 5.52
N ALA A 95 10.13 0.07 4.59
CA ALA A 95 8.79 -0.43 4.89
C ALA A 95 8.84 -1.65 5.81
N LEU A 96 9.75 -2.60 5.59
CA LEU A 96 9.98 -3.73 6.50
C LEU A 96 10.31 -3.26 7.91
N ASP A 97 11.25 -2.31 8.03
CA ASP A 97 11.67 -1.75 9.31
C ASP A 97 10.49 -1.06 10.05
N GLY A 98 9.56 -0.46 9.31
CA GLY A 98 8.37 0.17 9.87
C GLY A 98 7.22 -0.78 10.15
N ILE A 99 7.02 -1.81 9.32
CA ILE A 99 5.89 -2.75 9.41
C ILE A 99 6.12 -3.82 10.48
N ILE A 100 7.33 -4.40 10.56
CA ILE A 100 7.63 -5.49 11.51
C ILE A 100 7.28 -5.13 12.95
N PRO A 101 7.59 -3.93 13.46
CA PRO A 101 7.19 -3.52 14.82
C PRO A 101 5.68 -3.40 15.02
N GLN A 102 4.89 -3.37 13.94
CA GLN A 102 3.43 -3.31 13.99
C GLN A 102 2.77 -4.70 14.07
N ILE A 103 3.56 -5.76 14.09
CA ILE A 103 3.07 -7.13 14.21
C ILE A 103 3.29 -7.60 15.63
N ALA A 104 2.19 -7.83 16.36
CA ALA A 104 2.25 -8.37 17.71
C ALA A 104 2.73 -9.82 17.70
N SER A 105 3.21 -10.32 18.85
CA SER A 105 3.63 -11.73 19.02
C SER A 105 2.52 -12.75 18.71
N SER A 106 1.26 -12.33 18.80
CA SER A 106 0.09 -13.12 18.40
C SER A 106 -0.14 -13.18 16.89
N GLY A 107 0.65 -12.47 16.08
CA GLY A 107 0.46 -12.32 14.64
C GLY A 107 -0.55 -11.21 14.25
N LYS A 108 -1.13 -10.50 15.23
CA LYS A 108 -2.02 -9.37 14.94
C LYS A 108 -1.24 -8.23 14.28
N VAL A 109 -1.68 -7.80 13.11
CA VAL A 109 -1.21 -6.57 12.46
C VAL A 109 -1.95 -5.37 13.06
N MET A 110 -1.21 -4.49 13.70
CA MET A 110 -1.72 -3.30 14.39
C MET A 110 -1.77 -2.08 13.47
N ASN A 111 -2.40 -1.02 13.94
CA ASN A 111 -2.51 0.26 13.22
C ASN A 111 -3.11 0.14 11.80
N VAL A 112 -4.05 -0.78 11.65
CA VAL A 112 -4.86 -0.95 10.45
C VAL A 112 -6.20 -0.27 10.65
N SER A 113 -6.54 0.66 9.76
CA SER A 113 -7.81 1.38 9.84
C SER A 113 -9.01 0.47 9.58
N ALA A 114 -10.09 0.70 10.32
CA ALA A 114 -11.35 -0.01 10.17
C ALA A 114 -11.98 0.20 8.79
N GLY A 115 -13.15 -0.40 8.56
CA GLY A 115 -13.93 -0.23 7.33
C GLY A 115 -14.16 1.24 7.03
N THR A 116 -13.78 1.66 5.82
CA THR A 116 -13.74 3.06 5.44
C THR A 116 -14.73 3.32 4.31
N ALA A 117 -15.82 4.02 4.61
CA ALA A 117 -16.69 4.60 3.59
C ALA A 117 -16.02 5.81 2.93
N VAL A 118 -16.57 6.28 1.81
CA VAL A 118 -16.16 7.57 1.24
C VAL A 118 -16.55 8.68 2.20
N MET A 119 -15.56 9.34 2.79
CA MET A 119 -15.76 10.45 3.72
C MET A 119 -15.90 11.77 2.97
N ARG A 120 -16.59 12.72 3.59
CA ARG A 120 -16.81 14.07 3.02
C ARG A 120 -15.54 14.91 2.98
N ASP A 121 -14.67 14.71 3.98
CA ASP A 121 -13.49 15.53 4.21
C ASP A 121 -12.32 14.69 4.79
N ARG A 122 -11.17 15.34 4.98
CA ARG A 122 -9.97 14.73 5.56
C ARG A 122 -10.17 14.30 7.01
N ASP A 123 -10.94 15.04 7.79
CA ASP A 123 -11.18 14.74 9.19
C ASP A 123 -11.95 13.43 9.38
N GLY A 124 -12.88 13.12 8.48
CA GLY A 124 -13.57 11.84 8.46
C GLY A 124 -12.58 10.66 8.35
N TYR A 125 -11.58 10.77 7.47
CA TYR A 125 -10.56 9.73 7.33
C TYR A 125 -9.60 9.67 8.52
N ARG A 126 -9.21 10.82 9.09
CA ARG A 126 -8.31 10.89 10.26
C ARG A 126 -8.89 10.25 11.51
N LYS A 127 -10.22 10.24 11.65
CA LYS A 127 -10.94 9.72 12.83
C LYS A 127 -11.26 8.23 12.77
N ILE A 128 -10.95 7.53 11.68
CA ILE A 128 -11.22 6.10 11.57
C ILE A 128 -10.38 5.34 12.59
N THR A 129 -11.05 4.53 13.41
CA THR A 129 -10.40 3.71 14.45
C THR A 129 -9.46 2.66 13.86
N ARG A 130 -8.45 2.26 14.66
CA ARG A 130 -7.43 1.24 14.33
C ARG A 130 -7.30 0.17 15.42
N ASP A 131 -8.30 0.07 16.29
CA ASP A 131 -8.20 -0.73 17.52
C ASP A 131 -8.47 -2.23 17.31
N TRP A 132 -9.04 -2.59 16.15
CA TRP A 132 -9.50 -3.95 15.87
C TRP A 132 -8.63 -4.66 14.85
N ILE A 133 -8.61 -6.00 14.91
CA ILE A 133 -8.03 -6.81 13.83
C ILE A 133 -8.91 -6.63 12.58
N GLN A 134 -8.26 -6.30 11.47
CA GLN A 134 -8.93 -6.13 10.17
C GLN A 134 -8.43 -7.20 9.19
N GLY A 135 -9.35 -7.95 8.57
CA GLY A 135 -9.00 -9.01 7.63
C GLY A 135 -8.12 -8.54 6.46
N TRP A 136 -8.41 -7.34 5.92
CA TRP A 136 -7.57 -6.74 4.87
C TRP A 136 -6.18 -6.33 5.35
N GLY A 137 -6.01 -5.96 6.62
CA GLY A 137 -4.70 -5.69 7.20
C GLY A 137 -3.85 -6.94 7.28
N GLN A 138 -4.44 -8.04 7.80
CA GLN A 138 -3.78 -9.35 7.85
C GLN A 138 -3.46 -9.85 6.43
N GLY A 139 -4.43 -9.74 5.49
CA GLY A 139 -4.25 -10.21 4.11
C GLY A 139 -3.18 -9.44 3.35
N LEU A 140 -3.13 -8.10 3.45
CA LEU A 140 -2.10 -7.30 2.78
C LEU A 140 -0.71 -7.50 3.40
N ALA A 141 -0.62 -7.71 4.72
CA ALA A 141 0.64 -8.07 5.35
C ALA A 141 1.13 -9.45 4.87
N LEU A 142 0.23 -10.45 4.84
CA LEU A 142 0.56 -11.78 4.32
C LEU A 142 1.02 -11.70 2.86
N ALA A 143 0.30 -10.94 2.01
CA ALA A 143 0.69 -10.71 0.63
C ALA A 143 2.10 -10.10 0.52
N PHE A 144 2.38 -9.05 1.30
CA PHE A 144 3.71 -8.43 1.28
C PHE A 144 4.82 -9.41 1.66
N PHE A 145 4.65 -10.13 2.77
CA PHE A 145 5.68 -11.07 3.22
C PHE A 145 5.83 -12.27 2.29
N SER A 146 4.75 -12.75 1.65
CA SER A 146 4.83 -13.84 0.70
C SER A 146 5.54 -13.46 -0.61
N GLU A 147 5.49 -12.20 -1.02
CA GLU A 147 6.20 -11.72 -2.20
C GLU A 147 7.72 -11.54 -1.96
N LEU A 148 8.17 -11.57 -0.71
CA LEU A 148 9.59 -11.50 -0.35
C LEU A 148 10.29 -12.87 -0.37
N LEU A 149 9.53 -13.97 -0.40
CA LEU A 149 10.04 -15.35 -0.42
C LEU A 149 10.38 -15.80 -1.83
#